data_9efec3d3a4f946c76a9ed501012096ef
#
_entry.id   9efec3d3a4f946c76a9ed501012096ef
#
_cell.length_a   1.000
_cell.length_b   1.000
_cell.length_c   1.000
_cell.angle_alpha   90.00
_cell.angle_beta   90.00
_cell.angle_gamma   90.00
#
_symmetry.space_group_name_H-M   'P 1'
#
loop_
_entity.id
_entity.type
_entity.pdbx_description
1 polymer ?
#
loop_
_entity_poly.entity_id
_entity_poly.type
_entity_poly.pdbx_seq_one_letter_code
_entity_poly.pdbx_strand_id
1 'polypeptide(L)'
;VKLHKRLFINGEEVTPASHRINTMISNGGKAMFEFAKEEAPKRLDTVLFMTGYNDKIEPWFNGYIEKVLPAVNGYHKVIVKEQAGILSHRWPISIEHPTMRDVLMALGDQTGIEFELPENAAEYTDTPIPNFVSQGSGYQCLKALARAFNVPDLVWFQHPGTDTVWIGAFEHSRFAGKNVDIPPELTELQRGDSITFAPFPMLRPGAIINGQRIKSLMLDSDLMTASWQARADEIPARQREMLDHFPEMAAMHHLPRFGRVERVRDNSQAGDTADPFRPRYAIDVQLLDENMQPDAVPVYQSVPLPVHMSGHESGLLSYPLEGTLVEIAFAYGRNDRPIIRGIYGREYALPEIAPGEQLQQQRQEVSSRIDAAGNTTEQTDQRQQKHAYHQHDEADHYTALFGDKAEQVNGHSTENVLAQKIIEALGGVSITAGDDITLGSLGNHHTATAGEMVETIGKLRRSVAAQYQWHQAPLTWIGTNDVNIVRLLDYLMICVQRLATHCAVHKHSSPETGAPTSAPLNAGDFNSRSNDAKELHETLDPITK
;
A
#
# COMPACT_ATOMS: atom_id res chain seq x y z
N VAL A 1 -39.04 -0.41 -62.68
CA VAL A 1 -37.58 -0.26 -62.68
C VAL A 1 -37.00 -1.61 -62.20
N LYS A 2 -36.08 -2.22 -63.00
CA LYS A 2 -35.51 -3.52 -62.68
C LYS A 2 -34.29 -3.32 -61.72
N LEU A 3 -34.23 -4.12 -60.65
CA LEU A 3 -33.08 -4.19 -59.75
C LEU A 3 -31.97 -4.98 -60.44
N HIS A 4 -30.82 -4.36 -60.64
CA HIS A 4 -29.62 -5.02 -61.16
C HIS A 4 -28.80 -5.58 -60.02
N LYS A 5 -28.26 -6.78 -60.21
CA LYS A 5 -27.44 -7.56 -59.24
C LYS A 5 -26.24 -8.11 -59.95
N ARG A 6 -25.05 -7.91 -59.39
CA ARG A 6 -23.78 -8.45 -59.87
C ARG A 6 -23.05 -9.10 -58.75
N LEU A 7 -22.54 -10.31 -58.96
CA LEU A 7 -21.78 -11.07 -58.00
C LEU A 7 -20.39 -11.33 -58.56
N PHE A 8 -19.37 -11.05 -57.78
CA PHE A 8 -17.98 -11.33 -58.14
C PHE A 8 -17.37 -12.28 -57.11
N ILE A 9 -16.67 -13.32 -57.63
CA ILE A 9 -15.89 -14.26 -56.81
C ILE A 9 -14.44 -14.16 -57.27
N ASN A 10 -13.52 -13.74 -56.38
CA ASN A 10 -12.13 -13.45 -56.71
C ASN A 10 -12.00 -12.47 -57.91
N GLY A 11 -12.91 -11.50 -58.03
CA GLY A 11 -12.93 -10.53 -59.13
C GLY A 11 -13.58 -11.01 -60.42
N GLU A 12 -13.93 -12.31 -60.56
CA GLU A 12 -14.67 -12.81 -61.71
C GLU A 12 -16.19 -12.67 -61.50
N GLU A 13 -16.88 -12.15 -62.50
CA GLU A 13 -18.33 -11.98 -62.44
C GLU A 13 -19.03 -13.32 -62.66
N VAL A 14 -19.97 -13.65 -61.78
CA VAL A 14 -20.83 -14.82 -61.85
C VAL A 14 -22.29 -14.40 -61.71
N THR A 15 -23.20 -15.12 -62.38
CA THR A 15 -24.64 -14.80 -62.26
C THR A 15 -25.25 -15.58 -61.11
N PRO A 16 -25.75 -14.90 -60.04
CA PRO A 16 -26.38 -15.58 -58.93
C PRO A 16 -27.75 -16.15 -59.36
N ALA A 17 -27.94 -17.47 -59.13
CA ALA A 17 -29.24 -18.11 -59.29
C ALA A 17 -30.17 -17.82 -58.12
N SER A 18 -29.62 -17.82 -56.90
CA SER A 18 -30.32 -17.36 -55.70
C SER A 18 -29.34 -16.65 -54.76
N HIS A 19 -29.87 -15.74 -53.96
CA HIS A 19 -29.08 -15.07 -52.92
C HIS A 19 -29.97 -14.71 -51.73
N ARG A 20 -29.36 -14.79 -50.54
CA ARG A 20 -29.91 -14.27 -49.31
C ARG A 20 -28.79 -13.63 -48.54
N ILE A 21 -28.90 -12.34 -48.31
CA ILE A 21 -27.84 -11.56 -47.64
C ILE A 21 -28.46 -10.90 -46.39
N ASN A 22 -27.84 -11.07 -45.25
CA ASN A 22 -28.25 -10.43 -44.01
C ASN A 22 -27.07 -9.63 -43.44
N THR A 23 -27.21 -8.34 -43.40
CA THR A 23 -26.24 -7.41 -42.77
C THR A 23 -26.80 -6.90 -41.46
N MET A 24 -25.92 -6.60 -40.47
CA MET A 24 -26.32 -6.22 -39.12
C MET A 24 -25.43 -5.09 -38.62
N ILE A 25 -25.98 -4.20 -37.80
CA ILE A 25 -25.17 -3.26 -37.03
C ILE A 25 -24.58 -3.97 -35.81
N SER A 26 -23.35 -3.64 -35.47
CA SER A 26 -22.61 -4.22 -34.34
C SER A 26 -22.51 -5.76 -34.35
N ASN A 27 -22.54 -6.31 -35.55
CA ASN A 27 -22.32 -7.74 -35.81
C ASN A 27 -21.90 -7.93 -37.29
N GLY A 28 -21.18 -9.00 -37.58
CA GLY A 28 -20.80 -9.35 -38.97
C GLY A 28 -21.96 -9.90 -39.77
N GLY A 29 -22.15 -9.38 -40.99
CA GLY A 29 -23.13 -9.87 -41.92
C GLY A 29 -22.80 -11.28 -42.47
N LYS A 30 -23.83 -11.94 -43.00
CA LYS A 30 -23.73 -13.27 -43.64
C LYS A 30 -24.54 -13.27 -44.91
N ALA A 31 -24.02 -13.99 -45.91
CA ALA A 31 -24.73 -14.20 -47.16
C ALA A 31 -24.69 -15.65 -47.57
N MET A 32 -25.67 -16.04 -48.34
CA MET A 32 -25.74 -17.31 -49.05
C MET A 32 -25.98 -17.00 -50.51
N PHE A 33 -25.13 -17.52 -51.40
CA PHE A 33 -25.26 -17.42 -52.82
C PHE A 33 -25.28 -18.79 -53.45
N GLU A 34 -26.05 -18.93 -54.53
CA GLU A 34 -26.04 -20.10 -55.38
C GLU A 34 -25.80 -19.62 -56.81
N PHE A 35 -24.81 -20.18 -57.48
CA PHE A 35 -24.40 -19.78 -58.83
C PHE A 35 -23.76 -20.95 -59.57
N ALA A 36 -23.75 -20.90 -60.91
CA ALA A 36 -23.05 -21.85 -61.75
C ALA A 36 -21.64 -21.35 -62.04
N LYS A 37 -20.62 -22.21 -61.88
CA LYS A 37 -19.22 -21.95 -62.22
C LYS A 37 -18.55 -23.29 -62.52
N GLU A 38 -17.67 -23.33 -63.54
CA GLU A 38 -16.93 -24.56 -63.90
C GLU A 38 -15.94 -24.97 -62.79
N GLU A 39 -15.17 -24.01 -62.28
CA GLU A 39 -14.26 -24.26 -61.19
C GLU A 39 -14.97 -24.01 -59.84
N ALA A 40 -14.89 -25.00 -58.94
CA ALA A 40 -15.48 -24.87 -57.62
C ALA A 40 -14.80 -23.76 -56.82
N PRO A 41 -15.57 -22.84 -56.20
CA PRO A 41 -15.01 -21.82 -55.35
C PRO A 41 -14.38 -22.45 -54.11
N LYS A 42 -13.35 -21.78 -53.55
CA LYS A 42 -12.60 -22.25 -52.39
C LYS A 42 -12.97 -21.46 -51.14
N ARG A 43 -12.67 -22.02 -49.97
CA ARG A 43 -12.77 -21.31 -48.72
C ARG A 43 -11.80 -20.13 -48.74
N LEU A 44 -12.22 -18.97 -48.24
CA LEU A 44 -11.53 -17.69 -48.20
C LEU A 44 -11.47 -16.94 -49.55
N ASP A 45 -12.06 -17.47 -50.61
CA ASP A 45 -12.25 -16.67 -51.83
C ASP A 45 -13.05 -15.43 -51.53
N THR A 46 -12.63 -14.29 -52.11
CA THR A 46 -13.29 -13.00 -51.90
C THR A 46 -14.62 -12.93 -52.65
N VAL A 47 -15.60 -12.32 -52.05
CA VAL A 47 -16.94 -12.12 -52.58
C VAL A 47 -17.33 -10.67 -52.55
N LEU A 48 -17.76 -10.13 -53.70
CA LEU A 48 -18.33 -8.78 -53.79
C LEU A 48 -19.71 -8.89 -54.46
N PHE A 49 -20.73 -8.41 -53.76
CA PHE A 49 -22.10 -8.30 -54.32
C PHE A 49 -22.44 -6.81 -54.49
N MET A 50 -22.85 -6.47 -55.69
CA MET A 50 -23.27 -5.12 -56.07
C MET A 50 -24.74 -5.14 -56.49
N THR A 51 -25.46 -4.09 -56.11
CA THR A 51 -26.86 -3.94 -56.50
C THR A 51 -27.23 -2.46 -56.70
N GLY A 52 -28.24 -2.23 -57.49
CA GLY A 52 -28.71 -0.89 -57.80
C GLY A 52 -29.79 -0.84 -58.86
N TYR A 53 -30.27 0.34 -59.10
CA TYR A 53 -31.28 0.62 -60.16
C TYR A 53 -30.65 1.44 -61.28
N ASN A 54 -31.08 1.15 -62.52
CA ASN A 54 -30.53 1.76 -63.72
C ASN A 54 -28.99 1.60 -63.75
N ASP A 55 -28.23 2.61 -64.09
CA ASP A 55 -26.78 2.58 -64.18
C ASP A 55 -26.05 2.82 -62.86
N LYS A 56 -26.80 3.03 -61.74
CA LYS A 56 -26.24 3.23 -60.42
C LYS A 56 -26.18 1.92 -59.65
N ILE A 57 -25.16 1.11 -59.94
CA ILE A 57 -24.90 -0.15 -59.26
C ILE A 57 -23.69 0.06 -58.32
N GLU A 58 -23.91 -0.14 -57.02
CA GLU A 58 -22.91 0.10 -55.98
C GLU A 58 -22.63 -1.17 -55.17
N PRO A 59 -21.43 -1.29 -54.57
CA PRO A 59 -21.15 -2.33 -53.62
C PRO A 59 -22.16 -2.35 -52.49
N TRP A 60 -22.73 -3.51 -52.22
CA TRP A 60 -23.72 -3.67 -51.14
C TRP A 60 -23.27 -4.62 -50.05
N PHE A 61 -22.50 -5.69 -50.41
CA PHE A 61 -21.96 -6.66 -49.48
C PHE A 61 -20.60 -7.14 -50.03
N ASN A 62 -19.60 -7.23 -49.15
CA ASN A 62 -18.31 -7.83 -49.44
C ASN A 62 -17.82 -8.66 -48.26
N GLY A 63 -17.11 -9.73 -48.59
CA GLY A 63 -16.60 -10.64 -47.58
C GLY A 63 -15.84 -11.83 -48.20
N TYR A 64 -15.82 -12.93 -47.50
CA TYR A 64 -15.10 -14.12 -47.89
C TYR A 64 -15.96 -15.38 -47.71
N ILE A 65 -15.69 -16.42 -48.54
CA ILE A 65 -16.36 -17.70 -48.45
C ILE A 65 -15.93 -18.43 -47.18
N GLU A 66 -16.85 -18.63 -46.26
CA GLU A 66 -16.63 -19.43 -45.04
C GLU A 66 -16.76 -20.93 -45.35
N LYS A 67 -17.75 -21.28 -46.15
CA LYS A 67 -18.07 -22.70 -46.46
C LYS A 67 -18.63 -22.84 -47.84
N VAL A 68 -18.15 -23.85 -48.56
CA VAL A 68 -18.74 -24.29 -49.83
C VAL A 68 -19.60 -25.52 -49.55
N LEU A 69 -20.84 -25.50 -49.98
CA LEU A 69 -21.77 -26.60 -49.87
C LEU A 69 -21.93 -27.27 -51.24
N PRO A 70 -21.97 -28.60 -51.34
CA PRO A 70 -22.21 -29.27 -52.59
C PRO A 70 -23.60 -28.91 -53.12
N ALA A 71 -23.68 -28.61 -54.41
CA ALA A 71 -24.92 -28.39 -55.12
C ALA A 71 -25.03 -29.31 -56.31
N VAL A 72 -26.20 -29.40 -56.91
CA VAL A 72 -26.50 -30.35 -57.97
C VAL A 72 -26.38 -29.65 -59.34
N ASN A 73 -25.99 -30.36 -60.39
CA ASN A 73 -25.96 -29.87 -61.76
C ASN A 73 -25.02 -28.69 -62.07
N GLY A 74 -23.79 -28.68 -61.49
CA GLY A 74 -22.80 -27.63 -61.80
C GLY A 74 -23.03 -26.32 -61.06
N TYR A 75 -24.01 -26.28 -60.16
CA TYR A 75 -24.21 -25.15 -59.25
C TYR A 75 -23.41 -25.32 -57.97
N HIS A 76 -22.90 -24.20 -57.44
CA HIS A 76 -22.23 -24.13 -56.15
C HIS A 76 -23.02 -23.25 -55.20
N LYS A 77 -23.22 -23.75 -53.97
CA LYS A 77 -23.83 -22.99 -52.89
C LYS A 77 -22.78 -22.61 -51.89
N VAL A 78 -22.62 -21.30 -51.61
CA VAL A 78 -21.60 -20.79 -50.71
C VAL A 78 -22.22 -20.03 -49.55
N ILE A 79 -21.63 -20.20 -48.39
CA ILE A 79 -21.90 -19.36 -47.22
C ILE A 79 -20.75 -18.39 -47.10
N VAL A 80 -21.08 -17.10 -47.10
CA VAL A 80 -20.14 -15.99 -47.08
C VAL A 80 -20.30 -15.24 -45.78
N LYS A 81 -19.21 -14.86 -45.15
CA LYS A 81 -19.18 -13.89 -44.08
C LYS A 81 -18.69 -12.53 -44.60
N GLU A 82 -19.27 -11.47 -44.10
CA GLU A 82 -18.73 -10.13 -44.27
C GLU A 82 -17.29 -10.07 -43.75
N GLN A 83 -16.43 -9.18 -44.23
CA GLN A 83 -15.05 -9.10 -43.83
C GLN A 83 -14.90 -8.93 -42.30
N ALA A 84 -15.75 -8.12 -41.71
CA ALA A 84 -15.85 -7.94 -40.25
C ALA A 84 -16.18 -9.27 -39.51
N GLY A 85 -16.62 -10.34 -40.25
CA GLY A 85 -16.85 -11.67 -39.68
C GLY A 85 -15.60 -12.32 -39.11
N ILE A 86 -14.39 -11.91 -39.49
CA ILE A 86 -13.11 -12.35 -38.91
C ILE A 86 -13.03 -12.05 -37.42
N LEU A 87 -13.72 -11.01 -36.95
CA LEU A 87 -13.83 -10.64 -35.52
C LEU A 87 -14.57 -11.70 -34.68
N SER A 88 -15.21 -12.71 -35.31
CA SER A 88 -15.77 -13.85 -34.58
C SER A 88 -14.72 -14.78 -33.96
N HIS A 89 -13.47 -14.69 -34.40
CA HIS A 89 -12.35 -15.45 -33.85
C HIS A 89 -11.76 -14.77 -32.62
N ARG A 90 -10.91 -15.52 -31.91
CA ARG A 90 -10.24 -15.02 -30.71
C ARG A 90 -9.04 -14.15 -31.07
N TRP A 91 -9.02 -12.90 -30.57
CA TRP A 91 -7.99 -11.91 -30.79
C TRP A 91 -7.60 -11.30 -29.46
N PRO A 92 -6.61 -11.87 -28.73
CA PRO A 92 -6.21 -11.36 -27.43
C PRO A 92 -5.41 -10.06 -27.56
N ILE A 93 -5.76 -9.10 -26.72
CA ILE A 93 -5.12 -7.78 -26.64
C ILE A 93 -4.85 -7.47 -25.17
N SER A 94 -3.65 -6.95 -24.89
CA SER A 94 -3.27 -6.41 -23.58
C SER A 94 -2.34 -5.22 -23.79
N ILE A 95 -2.77 -4.03 -23.43
CA ILE A 95 -2.02 -2.77 -23.64
C ILE A 95 -2.11 -1.93 -22.37
N GLU A 96 -1.00 -1.37 -21.94
CA GLU A 96 -0.87 -0.44 -20.84
C GLU A 96 -0.99 0.99 -21.36
N HIS A 97 -1.80 1.81 -20.68
CA HIS A 97 -2.10 3.20 -21.02
C HIS A 97 -2.62 3.46 -22.45
N PRO A 98 -3.48 2.57 -23.01
CA PRO A 98 -3.96 2.77 -24.38
C PRO A 98 -5.07 3.81 -24.45
N THR A 99 -5.16 4.48 -25.61
CA THR A 99 -6.37 5.11 -26.11
C THR A 99 -7.26 4.07 -26.81
N MET A 100 -8.52 4.41 -27.08
CA MET A 100 -9.40 3.55 -27.90
C MET A 100 -8.79 3.30 -29.30
N ARG A 101 -8.15 4.32 -29.86
CA ARG A 101 -7.44 4.28 -31.15
C ARG A 101 -6.31 3.23 -31.12
N ASP A 102 -5.50 3.19 -30.07
CA ASP A 102 -4.40 2.24 -29.94
C ASP A 102 -4.90 0.78 -29.90
N VAL A 103 -6.01 0.54 -29.18
CA VAL A 103 -6.62 -0.78 -29.11
C VAL A 103 -7.15 -1.22 -30.48
N LEU A 104 -7.81 -0.33 -31.20
CA LEU A 104 -8.36 -0.61 -32.53
C LEU A 104 -7.24 -0.81 -33.56
N MET A 105 -6.16 -0.03 -33.47
CA MET A 105 -4.97 -0.23 -34.30
C MET A 105 -4.36 -1.62 -34.06
N ALA A 106 -4.16 -2.02 -32.79
CA ALA A 106 -3.65 -3.35 -32.44
C ALA A 106 -4.58 -4.50 -32.92
N LEU A 107 -5.90 -4.29 -32.86
CA LEU A 107 -6.86 -5.26 -33.39
C LEU A 107 -6.81 -5.30 -34.93
N GLY A 108 -6.66 -4.15 -35.58
CA GLY A 108 -6.50 -4.02 -37.03
C GLY A 108 -5.27 -4.74 -37.55
N ASP A 109 -4.12 -4.54 -36.90
CA ASP A 109 -2.85 -5.21 -37.24
C ASP A 109 -2.96 -6.75 -37.20
N GLN A 110 -3.76 -7.28 -36.25
CA GLN A 110 -3.98 -8.74 -36.14
C GLN A 110 -5.01 -9.27 -37.16
N THR A 111 -6.01 -8.47 -37.52
CA THR A 111 -7.16 -8.93 -38.32
C THR A 111 -7.14 -8.52 -39.78
N GLY A 112 -6.33 -7.52 -40.13
CA GLY A 112 -6.33 -6.86 -41.44
C GLY A 112 -7.52 -5.91 -41.66
N ILE A 113 -8.30 -5.60 -40.61
CA ILE A 113 -9.41 -4.65 -40.68
C ILE A 113 -8.90 -3.23 -40.41
N GLU A 114 -9.26 -2.30 -41.25
CA GLU A 114 -9.06 -0.87 -41.00
C GLU A 114 -10.24 -0.32 -40.18
N PHE A 115 -9.95 0.26 -39.01
CA PHE A 115 -10.98 0.88 -38.16
C PHE A 115 -11.01 2.39 -38.37
N GLU A 116 -12.20 2.89 -38.70
CA GLU A 116 -12.49 4.31 -38.81
C GLU A 116 -13.21 4.81 -37.56
N LEU A 117 -12.67 5.87 -36.96
CA LEU A 117 -13.20 6.54 -35.78
C LEU A 117 -13.86 7.87 -36.17
N PRO A 118 -14.87 8.36 -35.45
CA PRO A 118 -15.43 9.69 -35.68
C PRO A 118 -14.40 10.80 -35.39
N GLU A 119 -14.38 11.85 -36.23
CA GLU A 119 -13.43 12.97 -36.13
C GLU A 119 -13.63 13.82 -34.85
N ASN A 120 -14.87 13.95 -34.37
CA ASN A 120 -15.26 14.84 -33.27
C ASN A 120 -15.60 14.08 -31.98
N ALA A 121 -14.74 13.14 -31.58
CA ALA A 121 -15.01 12.26 -30.44
C ALA A 121 -13.74 12.00 -29.57
N ALA A 122 -12.83 12.98 -29.52
CA ALA A 122 -11.54 12.85 -28.84
C ALA A 122 -11.67 12.54 -27.35
N GLU A 123 -12.80 12.89 -26.72
CA GLU A 123 -13.09 12.61 -25.32
C GLU A 123 -13.06 11.11 -24.98
N TYR A 124 -13.40 10.23 -25.91
CA TYR A 124 -13.30 8.79 -25.72
C TYR A 124 -12.32 8.07 -26.68
N THR A 125 -12.02 8.67 -27.84
CA THR A 125 -11.11 8.03 -28.82
C THR A 125 -9.64 8.20 -28.45
N ASP A 126 -9.28 9.35 -27.84
CA ASP A 126 -7.88 9.76 -27.62
C ASP A 126 -7.55 9.97 -26.13
N THR A 127 -8.49 9.69 -25.22
CA THR A 127 -8.25 9.71 -23.77
C THR A 127 -7.69 8.35 -23.32
N PRO A 128 -6.48 8.31 -22.73
CA PRO A 128 -5.89 7.04 -22.29
C PRO A 128 -6.55 6.51 -21.02
N ILE A 129 -6.63 5.18 -20.92
CA ILE A 129 -7.04 4.47 -19.70
C ILE A 129 -5.84 3.71 -19.11
N PRO A 130 -5.84 3.35 -17.81
CA PRO A 130 -4.69 2.72 -17.17
C PRO A 130 -4.22 1.42 -17.86
N ASN A 131 -5.16 0.56 -18.27
CA ASN A 131 -4.87 -0.65 -19.05
C ASN A 131 -6.11 -1.12 -19.79
N PHE A 132 -5.92 -1.87 -20.86
CA PHE A 132 -6.98 -2.57 -21.55
C PHE A 132 -6.57 -4.01 -21.82
N VAL A 133 -7.42 -4.95 -21.39
CA VAL A 133 -7.21 -6.40 -21.61
C VAL A 133 -8.48 -7.02 -22.19
N SER A 134 -8.34 -7.72 -23.30
CA SER A 134 -9.39 -8.55 -23.89
C SER A 134 -8.82 -9.90 -24.29
N GLN A 135 -9.43 -10.99 -23.83
CA GLN A 135 -8.99 -12.36 -24.15
C GLN A 135 -9.99 -13.12 -25.03
N GLY A 136 -11.07 -12.48 -25.38
CA GLY A 136 -12.18 -13.05 -26.12
C GLY A 136 -12.10 -12.91 -27.63
N SER A 137 -13.25 -13.00 -28.29
CA SER A 137 -13.38 -12.71 -29.72
C SER A 137 -13.25 -11.20 -29.98
N GLY A 138 -12.96 -10.84 -31.25
CA GLY A 138 -12.97 -9.45 -31.66
C GLY A 138 -14.29 -8.73 -31.34
N TYR A 139 -15.45 -9.42 -31.48
CA TYR A 139 -16.75 -8.86 -31.08
C TYR A 139 -16.82 -8.56 -29.58
N GLN A 140 -16.26 -9.44 -28.75
CA GLN A 140 -16.17 -9.20 -27.30
C GLN A 140 -15.21 -8.06 -26.98
N CYS A 141 -14.11 -7.94 -27.73
CA CYS A 141 -13.19 -6.81 -27.62
C CYS A 141 -13.91 -5.48 -27.93
N LEU A 142 -14.59 -5.37 -29.08
CA LEU A 142 -15.36 -4.17 -29.43
C LEU A 142 -16.44 -3.83 -28.39
N LYS A 143 -17.11 -4.84 -27.83
CA LYS A 143 -18.07 -4.63 -26.75
C LYS A 143 -17.40 -4.15 -25.45
N ALA A 144 -16.19 -4.64 -25.15
CA ALA A 144 -15.43 -4.20 -23.98
C ALA A 144 -14.96 -2.76 -24.11
N LEU A 145 -14.67 -2.26 -25.33
CA LEU A 145 -14.32 -0.86 -25.56
C LEU A 145 -15.42 0.10 -25.10
N ALA A 146 -16.70 -0.23 -25.33
CA ALA A 146 -17.82 0.60 -24.91
C ALA A 146 -17.77 0.89 -23.40
N ARG A 147 -17.46 -0.12 -22.59
CA ARG A 147 -17.35 0.01 -21.12
C ARG A 147 -16.06 0.67 -20.69
N ALA A 148 -14.93 0.24 -21.28
CA ALA A 148 -13.63 0.72 -20.87
C ALA A 148 -13.42 2.22 -21.12
N PHE A 149 -13.96 2.72 -22.23
CA PHE A 149 -13.86 4.14 -22.64
C PHE A 149 -15.15 4.93 -22.42
N ASN A 150 -16.15 4.36 -21.73
CA ASN A 150 -17.44 4.99 -21.43
C ASN A 150 -18.15 5.54 -22.67
N VAL A 151 -18.11 4.81 -23.80
CA VAL A 151 -18.75 5.23 -25.04
C VAL A 151 -20.23 4.87 -25.00
N PRO A 152 -21.15 5.85 -24.97
CA PRO A 152 -22.58 5.59 -24.95
C PRO A 152 -23.02 5.01 -26.30
N ASP A 153 -23.89 4.01 -26.25
CA ASP A 153 -24.49 3.40 -27.46
C ASP A 153 -23.46 3.12 -28.58
N LEU A 154 -22.34 2.46 -28.23
CA LEU A 154 -21.29 2.11 -29.20
C LEU A 154 -21.84 1.23 -30.29
N VAL A 155 -21.67 1.65 -31.54
CA VAL A 155 -22.05 0.88 -32.74
C VAL A 155 -20.88 0.79 -33.70
N TRP A 156 -20.90 -0.27 -34.51
CA TRP A 156 -19.94 -0.42 -35.59
C TRP A 156 -20.58 -1.11 -36.80
N PHE A 157 -20.06 -0.84 -37.98
CA PHE A 157 -20.52 -1.42 -39.23
C PHE A 157 -19.42 -1.36 -40.29
N GLN A 158 -19.40 -2.34 -41.17
CA GLN A 158 -18.47 -2.36 -42.31
C GLN A 158 -18.96 -1.43 -43.42
N HIS A 159 -18.05 -0.69 -44.04
CA HIS A 159 -18.32 0.04 -45.27
C HIS A 159 -18.42 -0.94 -46.45
N PRO A 160 -19.47 -0.88 -47.26
CA PRO A 160 -19.61 -1.78 -48.38
C PRO A 160 -18.50 -1.62 -49.41
N GLY A 161 -17.93 -2.74 -49.84
CA GLY A 161 -16.87 -2.78 -50.86
C GLY A 161 -15.46 -2.44 -50.34
N THR A 162 -15.31 -2.25 -49.02
CA THR A 162 -14.02 -2.00 -48.38
C THR A 162 -13.80 -2.94 -47.20
N ASP A 163 -12.59 -2.98 -46.69
CA ASP A 163 -12.24 -3.70 -45.46
C ASP A 163 -12.28 -2.77 -44.22
N THR A 164 -12.85 -1.58 -44.39
CA THR A 164 -12.97 -0.55 -43.35
C THR A 164 -14.21 -0.76 -42.51
N VAL A 165 -14.05 -0.72 -41.19
CA VAL A 165 -15.12 -0.80 -40.19
C VAL A 165 -15.18 0.51 -39.41
N TRP A 166 -16.30 1.24 -39.56
CA TRP A 166 -16.56 2.41 -38.75
C TRP A 166 -17.01 1.97 -37.35
N ILE A 167 -16.48 2.65 -36.29
CA ILE A 167 -16.83 2.39 -34.88
C ILE A 167 -16.88 3.68 -34.07
N GLY A 168 -17.94 3.89 -33.29
CA GLY A 168 -18.12 5.06 -32.42
C GLY A 168 -19.50 5.08 -31.78
N ALA A 169 -19.77 6.14 -30.99
CA ALA A 169 -21.11 6.38 -30.46
C ALA A 169 -22.11 6.59 -31.61
N PHE A 170 -23.32 6.05 -31.47
CA PHE A 170 -24.34 6.13 -32.53
C PHE A 170 -24.61 7.58 -32.97
N GLU A 171 -24.58 8.53 -32.05
CA GLU A 171 -24.79 9.97 -32.33
C GLU A 171 -23.78 10.57 -33.30
N HIS A 172 -22.56 10.02 -33.35
CA HIS A 172 -21.52 10.43 -34.31
C HIS A 172 -21.58 9.65 -35.64
N SER A 173 -22.50 8.69 -35.77
CA SER A 173 -22.63 7.89 -36.98
C SER A 173 -23.31 8.67 -38.09
N ARG A 174 -23.06 8.26 -39.33
CA ARG A 174 -23.78 8.81 -40.52
C ARG A 174 -25.28 8.64 -40.47
N PHE A 175 -25.85 7.85 -39.57
CA PHE A 175 -27.27 7.55 -39.44
C PHE A 175 -27.99 8.44 -38.42
N ALA A 176 -27.25 9.07 -37.53
CA ALA A 176 -27.81 9.90 -36.48
C ALA A 176 -28.69 11.04 -37.06
N GLY A 177 -29.88 11.23 -36.50
CA GLY A 177 -30.79 12.30 -36.88
C GLY A 177 -31.43 12.17 -38.28
N LYS A 178 -31.21 11.06 -39.01
CA LYS A 178 -31.73 10.84 -40.35
C LYS A 178 -32.81 9.77 -40.33
N ASN A 179 -34.08 10.19 -40.39
CA ASN A 179 -35.20 9.25 -40.50
C ASN A 179 -35.58 9.07 -41.98
N VAL A 180 -35.84 7.84 -42.37
CA VAL A 180 -36.37 7.47 -43.69
C VAL A 180 -37.79 6.97 -43.52
N ASP A 181 -38.76 7.67 -44.06
CA ASP A 181 -40.15 7.23 -44.02
C ASP A 181 -40.45 6.35 -45.25
N ILE A 182 -40.85 5.11 -45.01
CA ILE A 182 -41.31 4.21 -46.06
C ILE A 182 -42.83 4.31 -46.16
N PRO A 183 -43.35 4.76 -47.33
CA PRO A 183 -44.77 4.85 -47.52
C PRO A 183 -45.44 3.46 -47.45
N PRO A 184 -46.70 3.38 -46.95
CA PRO A 184 -47.42 2.10 -46.86
C PRO A 184 -47.58 1.38 -48.22
N GLU A 185 -47.62 2.14 -49.31
CA GLU A 185 -47.76 1.62 -50.67
C GLU A 185 -46.54 0.81 -51.14
N LEU A 186 -45.37 1.06 -50.55
CA LEU A 186 -44.14 0.32 -50.85
C LEU A 186 -43.89 -0.80 -49.86
N THR A 187 -44.76 -0.96 -48.86
CA THR A 187 -44.67 -1.98 -47.83
C THR A 187 -45.44 -3.23 -48.23
N GLU A 188 -44.73 -4.37 -48.33
CA GLU A 188 -45.37 -5.64 -48.62
C GLU A 188 -45.86 -6.37 -47.36
N LEU A 189 -45.09 -6.28 -46.26
CA LEU A 189 -45.44 -6.92 -45.01
C LEU A 189 -44.88 -6.09 -43.84
N GLN A 190 -45.71 -5.84 -42.84
CA GLN A 190 -45.30 -5.21 -41.59
C GLN A 190 -45.60 -6.13 -40.41
N ARG A 191 -44.63 -6.27 -39.51
CA ARG A 191 -44.75 -6.99 -38.24
C ARG A 191 -44.37 -6.04 -37.11
N GLY A 192 -44.52 -6.46 -35.87
CA GLY A 192 -44.17 -5.63 -34.69
C GLY A 192 -42.69 -5.26 -34.61
N ASP A 193 -41.80 -6.07 -35.21
CA ASP A 193 -40.35 -5.93 -35.13
C ASP A 193 -39.66 -5.83 -36.50
N SER A 194 -40.45 -5.81 -37.60
CA SER A 194 -39.88 -5.82 -38.95
C SER A 194 -40.84 -5.24 -39.98
N ILE A 195 -40.28 -4.78 -41.10
CA ILE A 195 -40.98 -4.31 -42.28
C ILE A 195 -40.31 -4.84 -43.53
N THR A 196 -41.10 -5.35 -44.46
CA THR A 196 -40.62 -5.89 -45.75
C THR A 196 -41.12 -4.98 -46.87
N PHE A 197 -40.23 -4.61 -47.78
CA PHE A 197 -40.51 -3.63 -48.85
C PHE A 197 -39.60 -3.89 -50.06
N ALA A 198 -39.85 -3.21 -51.18
CA ALA A 198 -39.02 -3.23 -52.36
C ALA A 198 -37.58 -2.75 -52.03
N PRO A 199 -36.50 -3.35 -52.57
CA PRO A 199 -35.15 -3.06 -52.19
C PRO A 199 -34.75 -1.58 -52.37
N PHE A 200 -34.14 -1.02 -51.32
CA PHE A 200 -33.45 0.28 -51.33
C PHE A 200 -31.94 0.07 -51.21
N PRO A 201 -31.20 0.10 -52.37
CA PRO A 201 -29.75 -0.21 -52.35
C PRO A 201 -28.90 0.69 -51.47
N MET A 202 -29.36 1.88 -51.15
CA MET A 202 -28.67 2.81 -50.24
C MET A 202 -28.87 2.53 -48.76
N LEU A 203 -29.87 1.71 -48.42
CA LEU A 203 -30.20 1.42 -47.03
C LEU A 203 -29.16 0.50 -46.38
N ARG A 204 -28.85 0.75 -45.13
CA ARG A 204 -27.89 -0.01 -44.34
C ARG A 204 -28.40 -0.24 -42.92
N PRO A 205 -27.95 -1.28 -42.21
CA PRO A 205 -28.21 -1.44 -40.78
C PRO A 205 -27.70 -0.22 -40.01
N GLY A 206 -28.46 0.22 -39.03
CA GLY A 206 -28.24 1.47 -38.30
C GLY A 206 -29.08 2.64 -38.78
N ALA A 207 -29.61 2.61 -40.02
CA ALA A 207 -30.56 3.63 -40.47
C ALA A 207 -31.83 3.64 -39.61
N ILE A 208 -32.50 4.80 -39.55
CA ILE A 208 -33.76 4.94 -38.83
C ILE A 208 -34.89 4.91 -39.88
N ILE A 209 -35.78 3.93 -39.78
CA ILE A 209 -36.96 3.82 -40.63
C ILE A 209 -38.23 3.99 -39.78
N ASN A 210 -39.12 4.88 -40.20
CA ASN A 210 -40.38 5.14 -39.49
C ASN A 210 -40.15 5.31 -37.97
N GLY A 211 -39.07 6.00 -37.56
CA GLY A 211 -38.68 6.23 -36.19
C GLY A 211 -38.00 5.03 -35.47
N GLN A 212 -37.81 3.90 -36.16
CA GLN A 212 -37.17 2.70 -35.61
C GLN A 212 -35.75 2.50 -36.16
N ARG A 213 -34.75 2.31 -35.29
CA ARG A 213 -33.38 2.02 -35.72
C ARG A 213 -33.26 0.56 -36.19
N ILE A 214 -32.84 0.38 -37.43
CA ILE A 214 -32.67 -0.93 -38.03
C ILE A 214 -31.47 -1.65 -37.39
N LYS A 215 -31.70 -2.83 -36.84
CA LYS A 215 -30.67 -3.70 -36.31
C LYS A 215 -30.10 -4.65 -37.38
N SER A 216 -30.97 -5.20 -38.22
CA SER A 216 -30.57 -6.05 -39.33
C SER A 216 -31.35 -5.74 -40.58
N LEU A 217 -30.72 -5.98 -41.74
CA LEU A 217 -31.29 -5.77 -43.04
C LEU A 217 -31.02 -7.03 -43.89
N MET A 218 -32.09 -7.69 -44.31
CA MET A 218 -32.05 -8.90 -45.12
C MET A 218 -32.49 -8.59 -46.53
N LEU A 219 -31.69 -8.93 -47.52
CA LEU A 219 -32.06 -8.93 -48.93
C LEU A 219 -32.22 -10.40 -49.36
N ASP A 220 -33.45 -10.76 -49.69
CA ASP A 220 -33.78 -12.08 -50.21
C ASP A 220 -34.49 -11.92 -51.55
N SER A 221 -33.80 -12.33 -52.60
CA SER A 221 -34.30 -12.13 -53.98
C SER A 221 -34.62 -10.65 -54.29
N ASP A 222 -35.86 -10.29 -54.47
CA ASP A 222 -36.29 -8.94 -54.80
C ASP A 222 -37.02 -8.23 -53.63
N LEU A 223 -36.87 -8.75 -52.43
CA LEU A 223 -37.44 -8.21 -51.22
C LEU A 223 -36.38 -7.84 -50.20
N MET A 224 -36.60 -6.72 -49.53
CA MET A 224 -35.75 -6.25 -48.43
C MET A 224 -36.55 -6.20 -47.14
N THR A 225 -36.05 -6.89 -46.11
CA THR A 225 -36.68 -6.88 -44.79
C THR A 225 -35.76 -6.15 -43.80
N ALA A 226 -36.23 -5.09 -43.23
CA ALA A 226 -35.58 -4.41 -42.13
C ALA A 226 -36.16 -4.85 -40.77
N SER A 227 -35.31 -5.17 -39.82
CA SER A 227 -35.75 -5.59 -38.50
C SER A 227 -35.08 -4.72 -37.41
N TRP A 228 -35.85 -4.44 -36.37
CA TRP A 228 -35.41 -3.70 -35.19
C TRP A 228 -35.74 -4.48 -33.93
N GLN A 229 -35.32 -4.03 -32.78
CA GLN A 229 -35.71 -4.61 -31.51
C GLN A 229 -37.07 -4.03 -31.11
N ALA A 230 -38.06 -4.85 -30.85
CA ALA A 230 -39.44 -4.42 -30.61
C ALA A 230 -39.62 -3.52 -29.38
N ARG A 231 -38.72 -3.67 -28.37
CA ARG A 231 -38.61 -2.77 -27.22
C ARG A 231 -37.17 -2.71 -26.76
N ALA A 232 -36.66 -1.50 -26.49
CA ALA A 232 -35.29 -1.31 -25.96
C ALA A 232 -35.07 -2.02 -24.60
N ASP A 233 -36.13 -2.15 -23.81
CA ASP A 233 -36.13 -2.71 -22.47
C ASP A 233 -36.42 -4.21 -22.41
N GLU A 234 -36.67 -4.87 -23.52
CA GLU A 234 -37.03 -6.29 -23.53
C GLU A 234 -35.79 -7.16 -23.52
N ILE A 235 -35.53 -7.78 -22.34
CA ILE A 235 -34.49 -8.81 -22.22
C ILE A 235 -34.87 -9.99 -23.12
N PRO A 236 -33.96 -10.49 -24.00
CA PRO A 236 -34.23 -11.65 -24.83
C PRO A 236 -34.70 -12.84 -23.99
N ALA A 237 -35.68 -13.59 -24.50
CA ALA A 237 -36.30 -14.70 -23.75
C ALA A 237 -35.27 -15.67 -23.14
N ARG A 238 -34.24 -16.03 -23.91
CA ARG A 238 -33.14 -16.90 -23.44
C ARG A 238 -32.30 -16.28 -22.30
N GLN A 239 -32.11 -14.96 -22.34
CA GLN A 239 -31.42 -14.25 -21.28
C GLN A 239 -32.30 -14.15 -20.02
N ARG A 240 -33.60 -13.93 -20.21
CA ARG A 240 -34.60 -13.93 -19.12
C ARG A 240 -34.65 -15.26 -18.41
N GLU A 241 -34.74 -16.36 -19.15
CA GLU A 241 -34.70 -17.72 -18.62
C GLU A 241 -33.42 -17.98 -17.80
N MET A 242 -32.26 -17.51 -18.30
CA MET A 242 -30.99 -17.64 -17.59
C MET A 242 -30.97 -16.83 -16.28
N LEU A 243 -31.54 -15.63 -16.28
CA LEU A 243 -31.65 -14.78 -15.09
C LEU A 243 -32.69 -15.29 -14.08
N ASP A 244 -33.76 -15.95 -14.56
CA ASP A 244 -34.78 -16.56 -13.70
C ASP A 244 -34.24 -17.80 -12.97
N HIS A 245 -33.37 -18.60 -13.64
CA HIS A 245 -32.71 -19.74 -13.04
C HIS A 245 -31.50 -19.39 -12.15
N PHE A 246 -30.84 -18.28 -12.43
CA PHE A 246 -29.63 -17.81 -11.74
C PHE A 246 -29.77 -16.31 -11.37
N PRO A 247 -30.63 -15.95 -10.40
CA PRO A 247 -30.90 -14.56 -10.05
C PRO A 247 -29.66 -13.82 -9.53
N GLU A 248 -28.69 -14.55 -8.93
CA GLU A 248 -27.40 -13.99 -8.50
C GLU A 248 -26.57 -13.44 -9.67
N MET A 249 -26.76 -13.96 -10.89
CA MET A 249 -26.11 -13.43 -12.09
C MET A 249 -26.70 -12.09 -12.53
N ALA A 250 -28.01 -11.88 -12.33
CA ALA A 250 -28.69 -10.62 -12.64
C ALA A 250 -28.20 -9.51 -11.70
N ALA A 251 -28.06 -9.82 -10.41
CA ALA A 251 -27.64 -8.88 -9.38
C ALA A 251 -26.10 -8.74 -9.32
N MET A 252 -25.36 -9.52 -10.12
CA MET A 252 -23.88 -9.56 -10.13
C MET A 252 -23.23 -9.85 -8.76
N HIS A 253 -23.97 -10.45 -7.82
CA HIS A 253 -23.45 -10.81 -6.49
C HIS A 253 -22.37 -11.92 -6.51
N HIS A 254 -22.20 -12.59 -7.62
CA HIS A 254 -21.12 -13.56 -7.85
C HIS A 254 -19.77 -12.87 -8.14
N LEU A 255 -19.79 -11.57 -8.43
CA LEU A 255 -18.60 -10.77 -8.69
C LEU A 255 -18.24 -9.93 -7.47
N PRO A 256 -16.95 -9.76 -7.16
CA PRO A 256 -16.54 -8.76 -6.20
C PRO A 256 -16.83 -7.36 -6.72
N ARG A 257 -17.23 -6.47 -5.82
CA ARG A 257 -17.54 -5.07 -6.14
C ARG A 257 -16.74 -4.14 -5.26
N PHE A 258 -16.51 -2.93 -5.73
CA PHE A 258 -15.95 -1.88 -4.89
C PHE A 258 -17.04 -1.20 -4.08
N GLY A 259 -16.65 -0.77 -2.90
CA GLY A 259 -17.46 0.05 -2.00
C GLY A 259 -16.59 1.07 -1.29
N ARG A 260 -17.23 2.09 -0.72
CA ARG A 260 -16.59 3.12 0.09
C ARG A 260 -17.06 2.99 1.53
N VAL A 261 -16.13 3.06 2.47
CA VAL A 261 -16.45 3.06 3.90
C VAL A 261 -17.21 4.34 4.25
N GLU A 262 -18.45 4.21 4.67
CA GLU A 262 -19.28 5.33 5.14
C GLU A 262 -19.04 5.62 6.62
N ARG A 263 -18.93 4.55 7.41
CA ARG A 263 -18.75 4.67 8.86
C ARG A 263 -18.18 3.40 9.46
N VAL A 264 -17.35 3.57 10.48
CA VAL A 264 -16.97 2.49 11.39
C VAL A 264 -18.02 2.41 12.51
N ARG A 265 -18.76 1.30 12.60
CA ARG A 265 -19.94 1.21 13.46
C ARG A 265 -19.64 0.74 14.87
N ASP A 266 -18.58 0.02 15.10
CA ASP A 266 -18.35 -0.69 16.34
C ASP A 266 -16.99 -0.41 17.00
N ASN A 267 -17.05 0.04 18.24
CA ASN A 267 -15.91 0.09 19.14
C ASN A 267 -15.91 -1.21 19.96
N SER A 268 -15.20 -2.22 19.47
CA SER A 268 -15.03 -3.49 20.18
C SER A 268 -14.32 -3.27 21.52
N GLN A 269 -14.85 -3.87 22.59
CA GLN A 269 -14.24 -3.90 23.91
C GLN A 269 -13.72 -5.30 24.22
N ALA A 270 -12.75 -5.40 25.13
CA ALA A 270 -12.21 -6.69 25.55
C ALA A 270 -13.33 -7.60 26.09
N GLY A 271 -13.33 -8.86 25.66
CA GLY A 271 -14.35 -9.85 26.04
C GLY A 271 -15.65 -9.79 25.23
N ASP A 272 -15.82 -8.83 24.34
CA ASP A 272 -16.99 -8.75 23.47
C ASP A 272 -17.01 -9.90 22.45
N THR A 273 -18.16 -10.54 22.31
CA THR A 273 -18.38 -11.60 21.32
C THR A 273 -19.25 -11.08 20.19
N ALA A 274 -18.84 -11.35 18.95
CA ALA A 274 -19.66 -11.05 17.78
C ALA A 274 -20.87 -11.99 17.70
N ASP A 275 -22.04 -11.45 17.46
CA ASP A 275 -23.26 -12.19 17.14
C ASP A 275 -23.99 -11.54 15.95
N PRO A 276 -24.99 -12.21 15.33
CA PRO A 276 -25.70 -11.64 14.18
C PRO A 276 -26.41 -10.31 14.44
N PHE A 277 -26.76 -10.01 15.68
CA PHE A 277 -27.45 -8.77 16.07
C PHE A 277 -26.47 -7.69 16.56
N ARG A 278 -25.26 -8.10 16.95
CA ARG A 278 -24.18 -7.22 17.39
C ARG A 278 -22.89 -7.58 16.67
N PRO A 279 -22.81 -7.27 15.37
CA PRO A 279 -21.58 -7.53 14.63
C PRO A 279 -20.46 -6.67 15.21
N ARG A 280 -19.32 -7.32 15.48
CA ARG A 280 -18.11 -6.69 15.97
C ARG A 280 -17.10 -6.60 14.83
N TYR A 281 -16.23 -5.62 14.86
CA TYR A 281 -15.22 -5.41 13.83
C TYR A 281 -15.84 -5.34 12.43
N ALA A 282 -16.80 -4.42 12.29
CA ALA A 282 -17.59 -4.23 11.08
C ALA A 282 -17.65 -2.76 10.67
N ILE A 283 -17.96 -2.53 9.41
CA ILE A 283 -18.09 -1.22 8.79
C ILE A 283 -19.38 -1.10 7.98
N ASP A 284 -19.87 0.12 7.82
CA ASP A 284 -20.94 0.44 6.87
C ASP A 284 -20.31 0.80 5.52
N VAL A 285 -20.84 0.25 4.43
CA VAL A 285 -20.26 0.39 3.08
C VAL A 285 -21.29 0.83 2.07
N GLN A 286 -21.03 1.92 1.35
CA GLN A 286 -21.73 2.31 0.14
C GLN A 286 -21.11 1.59 -1.05
N LEU A 287 -21.90 0.80 -1.79
CA LEU A 287 -21.44 0.20 -3.04
C LEU A 287 -21.17 1.27 -4.09
N LEU A 288 -20.21 0.99 -4.96
CA LEU A 288 -19.87 1.80 -6.12
C LEU A 288 -20.26 1.07 -7.41
N ASP A 289 -20.64 1.85 -8.42
CA ASP A 289 -20.88 1.37 -9.79
C ASP A 289 -19.55 1.13 -10.55
N GLU A 290 -19.64 0.73 -11.84
CA GLU A 290 -18.49 0.51 -12.72
C GLU A 290 -17.64 1.78 -12.94
N ASN A 291 -18.21 2.97 -12.73
CA ASN A 291 -17.56 4.27 -12.86
C ASN A 291 -17.03 4.81 -11.52
N MET A 292 -17.05 3.99 -10.46
CA MET A 292 -16.63 4.36 -9.10
C MET A 292 -17.53 5.44 -8.46
N GLN A 293 -18.77 5.62 -8.96
CA GLN A 293 -19.76 6.49 -8.35
C GLN A 293 -20.65 5.68 -7.39
N PRO A 294 -21.25 6.34 -6.38
CA PRO A 294 -22.19 5.68 -5.50
C PRO A 294 -23.32 5.01 -6.29
N ASP A 295 -23.48 3.71 -6.10
CA ASP A 295 -24.59 2.95 -6.71
C ASP A 295 -25.92 3.30 -6.04
N ALA A 296 -27.02 3.20 -6.79
CA ALA A 296 -28.38 3.49 -6.35
C ALA A 296 -28.96 2.42 -5.39
N VAL A 297 -28.09 1.79 -4.59
CA VAL A 297 -28.48 0.82 -3.56
C VAL A 297 -28.24 1.39 -2.16
N PRO A 298 -29.05 1.01 -1.16
CA PRO A 298 -28.81 1.44 0.21
C PRO A 298 -27.43 1.00 0.73
N VAL A 299 -26.91 1.77 1.70
CA VAL A 299 -25.67 1.43 2.40
C VAL A 299 -25.78 0.07 3.06
N TYR A 300 -24.82 -0.80 2.80
CA TYR A 300 -24.68 -2.07 3.51
C TYR A 300 -24.16 -1.83 4.91
N GLN A 301 -24.99 -2.17 5.90
CA GLN A 301 -24.66 -1.92 7.30
C GLN A 301 -23.94 -3.11 7.92
N SER A 302 -22.98 -2.82 8.79
CA SER A 302 -22.29 -3.81 9.63
C SER A 302 -21.67 -4.96 8.84
N VAL A 303 -20.98 -4.64 7.75
CA VAL A 303 -20.25 -5.63 6.95
C VAL A 303 -18.96 -6.02 7.68
N PRO A 304 -18.74 -7.32 7.98
CA PRO A 304 -17.58 -7.76 8.73
C PRO A 304 -16.27 -7.59 7.98
N LEU A 305 -15.25 -7.13 8.70
CA LEU A 305 -13.87 -7.04 8.21
C LEU A 305 -13.15 -8.38 8.40
N PRO A 306 -12.21 -8.72 7.51
CA PRO A 306 -11.36 -9.89 7.68
C PRO A 306 -10.40 -9.69 8.86
N VAL A 307 -10.18 -10.74 9.64
CA VAL A 307 -9.22 -10.76 10.76
C VAL A 307 -8.15 -11.79 10.46
N HIS A 308 -6.90 -11.35 10.40
CA HIS A 308 -5.76 -12.24 10.28
C HIS A 308 -5.44 -12.85 11.66
N MET A 309 -5.17 -14.16 11.71
CA MET A 309 -4.89 -14.90 12.95
C MET A 309 -6.02 -14.78 13.98
N SER A 310 -7.26 -14.90 13.52
CA SER A 310 -8.43 -14.79 14.39
C SER A 310 -8.51 -15.92 15.43
N GLY A 311 -8.74 -15.58 16.68
CA GLY A 311 -8.94 -16.48 17.80
C GLY A 311 -9.72 -15.81 18.91
N HIS A 312 -9.79 -16.45 20.08
CA HIS A 312 -10.42 -15.85 21.25
C HIS A 312 -9.54 -14.70 21.77
N GLU A 313 -10.06 -13.48 21.75
CA GLU A 313 -9.35 -12.23 22.09
C GLU A 313 -7.99 -12.08 21.37
N SER A 314 -7.87 -12.59 20.14
CA SER A 314 -6.62 -12.55 19.39
C SER A 314 -6.84 -12.26 17.92
N GLY A 315 -5.89 -11.59 17.30
CA GLY A 315 -5.90 -11.23 15.87
C GLY A 315 -5.13 -9.97 15.55
N LEU A 316 -4.94 -9.73 14.26
CA LEU A 316 -4.46 -8.45 13.73
C LEU A 316 -5.68 -7.63 13.30
N LEU A 317 -5.99 -6.60 14.05
CA LEU A 317 -7.17 -5.76 13.91
C LEU A 317 -6.78 -4.34 13.56
N SER A 318 -7.31 -3.81 12.46
CA SER A 318 -7.16 -2.41 12.06
C SER A 318 -8.41 -1.93 11.33
N TYR A 319 -9.01 -0.83 11.78
CA TYR A 319 -10.14 -0.23 11.10
C TYR A 319 -9.65 0.67 9.94
N PRO A 320 -10.26 0.57 8.75
CA PRO A 320 -10.05 1.54 7.70
C PRO A 320 -10.67 2.89 8.10
N LEU A 321 -10.13 3.96 7.57
CA LEU A 321 -10.73 5.30 7.72
C LEU A 321 -12.02 5.40 6.89
N GLU A 322 -12.93 6.28 7.30
CA GLU A 322 -14.08 6.67 6.49
C GLU A 322 -13.61 7.22 5.13
N GLY A 323 -14.30 6.89 4.06
CA GLY A 323 -13.90 7.20 2.69
C GLY A 323 -12.97 6.20 2.03
N THR A 324 -12.38 5.25 2.78
CA THR A 324 -11.47 4.24 2.22
C THR A 324 -12.19 3.31 1.24
N LEU A 325 -11.52 3.01 0.12
CA LEU A 325 -11.99 2.05 -0.87
C LEU A 325 -11.81 0.62 -0.38
N VAL A 326 -12.88 -0.17 -0.44
CA VAL A 326 -12.89 -1.57 -0.04
C VAL A 326 -13.46 -2.47 -1.13
N GLU A 327 -13.00 -3.72 -1.18
CA GLU A 327 -13.59 -4.76 -2.01
C GLU A 327 -14.60 -5.54 -1.18
N ILE A 328 -15.85 -5.54 -1.61
CA ILE A 328 -16.94 -6.30 -1.02
C ILE A 328 -17.29 -7.50 -1.89
N ALA A 329 -17.48 -8.64 -1.28
CA ALA A 329 -17.99 -9.84 -1.91
C ALA A 329 -19.21 -10.36 -1.14
N PHE A 330 -19.96 -11.25 -1.76
CA PHE A 330 -21.18 -11.81 -1.20
C PHE A 330 -21.02 -13.31 -1.02
N ALA A 331 -20.97 -13.77 0.21
CA ALA A 331 -20.83 -15.19 0.50
C ALA A 331 -21.99 -15.99 -0.12
N TYR A 332 -21.63 -17.03 -0.89
CA TYR A 332 -22.58 -17.87 -1.64
C TYR A 332 -23.43 -17.11 -2.68
N GLY A 333 -22.97 -15.94 -3.17
CA GLY A 333 -23.75 -15.10 -4.09
C GLY A 333 -24.98 -14.44 -3.46
N ARG A 334 -25.07 -14.42 -2.12
CA ARG A 334 -26.26 -13.92 -1.38
C ARG A 334 -26.03 -12.49 -0.94
N ASN A 335 -26.93 -11.58 -1.33
CA ASN A 335 -26.89 -10.16 -0.97
C ASN A 335 -27.00 -9.87 0.54
N ASP A 336 -27.56 -10.81 1.31
CA ASP A 336 -27.70 -10.73 2.76
C ASP A 336 -26.43 -11.19 3.52
N ARG A 337 -25.36 -11.59 2.81
CA ARG A 337 -24.10 -12.06 3.39
C ARG A 337 -22.88 -11.35 2.81
N PRO A 338 -22.82 -10.01 2.92
CA PRO A 338 -21.66 -9.25 2.47
C PRO A 338 -20.46 -9.50 3.37
N ILE A 339 -19.28 -9.53 2.78
CA ILE A 339 -17.97 -9.63 3.46
C ILE A 339 -16.96 -8.71 2.79
N ILE A 340 -16.07 -8.11 3.55
CA ILE A 340 -14.94 -7.36 3.00
C ILE A 340 -13.80 -8.33 2.69
N ARG A 341 -13.24 -8.24 1.47
CA ARG A 341 -12.11 -9.07 1.02
C ARG A 341 -10.79 -8.33 1.03
N GLY A 342 -10.82 -7.03 0.75
CA GLY A 342 -9.64 -6.21 0.66
C GLY A 342 -9.89 -4.75 0.97
N ILE A 343 -8.82 -4.04 1.34
CA ILE A 343 -8.79 -2.60 1.60
C ILE A 343 -7.75 -2.01 0.64
N TYR A 344 -8.09 -0.93 -0.05
CA TYR A 344 -7.26 -0.34 -1.09
C TYR A 344 -6.98 1.13 -0.80
N GLY A 345 -5.71 1.50 -0.78
CA GLY A 345 -5.25 2.89 -0.62
C GLY A 345 -5.22 3.72 -1.91
N ARG A 346 -6.02 3.39 -2.91
CA ARG A 346 -5.93 3.94 -4.27
C ARG A 346 -6.06 5.46 -4.36
N GLU A 347 -6.83 6.07 -3.46
CA GLU A 347 -7.13 7.51 -3.46
C GLU A 347 -6.26 8.30 -2.46
N TYR A 348 -5.39 7.62 -1.72
CA TYR A 348 -4.49 8.24 -0.73
C TYR A 348 -3.06 8.31 -1.25
N ALA A 349 -2.33 9.32 -0.78
CA ALA A 349 -0.88 9.36 -0.97
C ALA A 349 -0.23 8.16 -0.26
N LEU A 350 0.61 7.44 -0.96
CA LEU A 350 1.36 6.33 -0.39
C LEU A 350 2.65 6.83 0.25
N PRO A 351 3.06 6.26 1.39
CA PRO A 351 4.40 6.52 1.94
C PRO A 351 5.47 5.99 0.97
N GLU A 352 6.67 6.54 1.09
CA GLU A 352 7.82 6.03 0.34
C GLU A 352 8.17 4.61 0.81
N ILE A 353 8.12 3.66 -0.10
CA ILE A 353 8.47 2.26 0.13
C ILE A 353 9.14 1.69 -1.12
N ALA A 354 10.26 1.02 -0.96
CA ALA A 354 10.97 0.33 -2.05
C ALA A 354 10.60 -1.17 -2.12
N PRO A 355 10.81 -1.82 -3.27
CA PRO A 355 10.64 -3.27 -3.39
C PRO A 355 11.52 -4.02 -2.39
N GLY A 356 10.93 -4.99 -1.68
CA GLY A 356 11.61 -5.78 -0.64
C GLY A 356 11.56 -5.18 0.75
N GLU A 357 11.00 -4.00 0.93
CA GLU A 357 10.77 -3.39 2.24
C GLU A 357 9.39 -3.77 2.80
N GLN A 358 9.27 -3.69 4.12
CA GLN A 358 8.01 -3.79 4.84
C GLN A 358 7.80 -2.52 5.66
N LEU A 359 6.63 -1.93 5.54
CA LEU A 359 6.28 -0.71 6.26
C LEU A 359 4.89 -0.83 6.86
N GLN A 360 4.80 -0.65 8.17
CA GLN A 360 3.55 -0.41 8.86
C GLN A 360 3.57 1.03 9.37
N GLN A 361 2.75 1.89 8.78
CA GLN A 361 2.74 3.32 9.09
C GLN A 361 1.33 3.78 9.38
N GLN A 362 1.13 4.41 10.53
CA GLN A 362 -0.11 5.11 10.85
C GLN A 362 -0.09 6.55 10.33
N ARG A 363 1.05 7.21 10.46
CA ARG A 363 1.38 8.54 9.95
C ARG A 363 2.91 8.67 9.87
N GLN A 364 3.41 9.72 9.29
CA GLN A 364 4.84 9.88 9.00
C GLN A 364 5.74 9.68 10.23
N GLU A 365 5.33 10.16 11.40
CA GLU A 365 6.09 10.09 12.64
C GLU A 365 5.87 8.79 13.43
N VAL A 366 4.95 7.91 12.98
CA VAL A 366 4.60 6.66 13.68
C VAL A 366 4.65 5.51 12.73
N SER A 367 5.74 4.75 12.78
CA SER A 367 5.98 3.66 11.84
C SER A 367 6.86 2.55 12.42
N SER A 368 6.72 1.37 11.84
CA SER A 368 7.65 0.24 11.96
C SER A 368 8.07 -0.17 10.55
N ARG A 369 9.37 -0.14 10.28
CA ARG A 369 9.95 -0.38 8.95
C ARG A 369 11.03 -1.45 9.02
N ILE A 370 11.01 -2.36 8.07
CA ILE A 370 12.13 -3.26 7.77
C ILE A 370 12.59 -2.92 6.36
N ASP A 371 13.82 -2.46 6.22
CA ASP A 371 14.39 -2.13 4.91
C ASP A 371 14.83 -3.37 4.12
N ALA A 372 15.22 -3.18 2.87
CA ALA A 372 15.66 -4.26 2.00
C ALA A 372 16.96 -4.97 2.47
N ALA A 373 17.72 -4.34 3.37
CA ALA A 373 18.94 -4.92 3.99
C ALA A 373 18.62 -5.67 5.30
N GLY A 374 17.39 -5.60 5.80
CA GLY A 374 16.94 -6.24 7.03
C GLY A 374 17.07 -5.37 8.28
N ASN A 375 17.37 -4.07 8.16
CA ASN A 375 17.38 -3.18 9.31
C ASN A 375 15.94 -2.88 9.75
N THR A 376 15.70 -3.02 11.06
CA THR A 376 14.40 -2.69 11.65
C THR A 376 14.46 -1.33 12.33
N THR A 377 13.49 -0.47 12.02
CA THR A 377 13.32 0.86 12.64
C THR A 377 11.91 0.99 13.19
N GLU A 378 11.79 1.31 14.46
CA GLU A 378 10.52 1.70 15.11
C GLU A 378 10.60 3.16 15.52
N GLN A 379 9.61 3.94 15.12
CA GLN A 379 9.54 5.37 15.39
C GLN A 379 8.19 5.76 15.94
N THR A 380 8.19 6.62 16.96
CA THR A 380 6.99 7.32 17.44
C THR A 380 7.36 8.66 18.02
N ASP A 381 6.53 9.68 17.78
CA ASP A 381 6.63 11.01 18.41
C ASP A 381 5.81 11.10 19.70
N GLN A 382 5.22 9.99 20.11
CA GLN A 382 4.42 9.87 21.32
C GLN A 382 5.03 8.82 22.27
N ARG A 383 4.22 8.27 23.13
CA ARG A 383 4.62 7.29 24.13
C ARG A 383 4.81 5.90 23.52
N GLN A 384 5.98 5.29 23.75
CA GLN A 384 6.21 3.87 23.56
C GLN A 384 6.18 3.16 24.92
N GLN A 385 5.41 2.09 25.06
CA GLN A 385 5.28 1.32 26.29
C GLN A 385 5.43 -0.17 25.98
N LYS A 386 6.35 -0.84 26.70
CA LYS A 386 6.59 -2.28 26.58
C LYS A 386 6.30 -2.96 27.91
N HIS A 387 5.50 -4.00 27.92
CA HIS A 387 5.24 -4.85 29.07
C HIS A 387 5.59 -6.28 28.70
N ALA A 388 6.46 -6.91 29.46
CA ALA A 388 6.86 -8.29 29.24
C ALA A 388 7.06 -8.98 30.58
N TYR A 389 6.77 -10.29 30.66
CA TYR A 389 7.17 -11.11 31.79
C TYR A 389 8.68 -11.32 31.83
N HIS A 390 9.29 -11.52 30.67
CA HIS A 390 10.73 -11.66 30.50
C HIS A 390 11.15 -10.89 29.25
N GLN A 391 12.15 -10.02 29.38
CA GLN A 391 12.78 -9.33 28.27
C GLN A 391 14.26 -9.72 28.24
N HIS A 392 14.76 -10.11 27.08
CA HIS A 392 16.16 -10.41 26.81
C HIS A 392 16.60 -9.62 25.58
N ASP A 393 17.57 -8.77 25.73
CA ASP A 393 18.16 -7.97 24.67
C ASP A 393 19.61 -8.43 24.47
N GLU A 394 19.96 -8.86 23.27
CA GLU A 394 21.30 -9.28 22.89
C GLU A 394 21.72 -8.50 21.63
N ALA A 395 22.86 -7.84 21.70
CA ALA A 395 23.42 -7.09 20.59
C ALA A 395 24.94 -6.99 20.73
N ASP A 396 25.66 -6.98 19.63
CA ASP A 396 27.10 -6.71 19.61
C ASP A 396 27.41 -5.26 20.04
N HIS A 397 26.54 -4.34 19.66
CA HIS A 397 26.65 -2.92 20.01
C HIS A 397 25.29 -2.38 20.45
N TYR A 398 25.26 -1.76 21.62
CA TYR A 398 24.08 -1.11 22.16
C TYR A 398 24.37 0.36 22.48
N THR A 399 23.57 1.26 21.93
CA THR A 399 23.63 2.70 22.22
C THR A 399 22.26 3.18 22.66
N ALA A 400 22.18 3.89 23.77
CA ALA A 400 20.95 4.48 24.28
C ALA A 400 21.15 5.96 24.59
N LEU A 401 20.29 6.83 24.04
CA LEU A 401 20.30 8.28 24.25
C LEU A 401 18.96 8.68 24.87
N PHE A 402 19.02 9.31 26.03
CA PHE A 402 17.84 9.75 26.78
C PHE A 402 17.97 11.22 27.14
N GLY A 403 16.88 11.97 27.11
CA GLY A 403 16.79 13.27 27.80
C GLY A 403 16.84 13.04 29.31
N ASP A 404 15.92 12.22 29.83
CA ASP A 404 15.85 11.77 31.21
C ASP A 404 15.76 10.25 31.27
N LYS A 405 16.45 9.62 32.22
CA LYS A 405 16.35 8.19 32.48
C LYS A 405 16.02 7.95 33.96
N ALA A 406 14.93 7.23 34.23
CA ALA A 406 14.63 6.66 35.53
C ALA A 406 14.57 5.15 35.43
N GLU A 407 15.24 4.44 36.34
CA GLU A 407 15.25 2.99 36.41
C GLU A 407 14.90 2.55 37.83
N GLN A 408 13.91 1.68 37.95
CA GLN A 408 13.49 1.10 39.21
C GLN A 408 13.52 -0.41 39.11
N VAL A 409 14.30 -1.06 39.98
CA VAL A 409 14.42 -2.51 40.10
C VAL A 409 13.94 -2.93 41.46
N ASN A 410 12.84 -3.68 41.54
CA ASN A 410 12.30 -4.18 42.83
C ASN A 410 13.02 -5.41 43.37
N GLY A 411 13.86 -6.03 42.59
CA GLY A 411 14.67 -7.20 42.97
C GLY A 411 16.16 -6.91 42.91
N HIS A 412 16.92 -7.80 42.29
CA HIS A 412 18.36 -7.67 42.13
C HIS A 412 18.71 -7.04 40.79
N SER A 413 19.69 -6.15 40.80
CA SER A 413 20.34 -5.63 39.59
C SER A 413 21.80 -6.05 39.61
N THR A 414 22.27 -6.67 38.53
CA THR A 414 23.66 -7.09 38.37
C THR A 414 24.18 -6.56 37.03
N GLU A 415 25.38 -5.97 37.09
CA GLU A 415 26.05 -5.48 35.89
C GLU A 415 27.50 -6.06 35.87
N ASN A 416 27.84 -6.79 34.80
CA ASN A 416 29.15 -7.31 34.56
C ASN A 416 29.78 -6.67 33.34
N VAL A 417 30.93 -6.00 33.51
CA VAL A 417 31.66 -5.35 32.42
C VAL A 417 33.06 -5.94 32.37
N LEU A 418 33.35 -6.69 31.31
CA LEU A 418 34.65 -7.39 31.17
C LEU A 418 35.82 -6.44 30.83
N ALA A 419 35.53 -5.24 30.34
CA ALA A 419 36.52 -4.23 30.01
C ALA A 419 36.42 -3.02 30.95
N GLN A 420 36.13 -1.87 30.47
CA GLN A 420 36.10 -0.63 31.24
C GLN A 420 34.65 -0.11 31.40
N LYS A 421 34.28 0.27 32.61
CA LYS A 421 33.07 1.05 32.91
C LYS A 421 33.44 2.48 33.28
N ILE A 422 32.85 3.44 32.63
CA ILE A 422 33.00 4.87 32.88
C ILE A 422 31.65 5.42 33.35
N ILE A 423 31.67 6.20 34.44
CA ILE A 423 30.49 6.96 34.90
C ILE A 423 30.91 8.42 34.98
N GLU A 424 30.30 9.25 34.13
CA GLU A 424 30.56 10.70 34.11
C GLU A 424 29.24 11.43 34.36
N ALA A 425 29.26 12.44 35.23
CA ALA A 425 28.16 13.31 35.47
C ALA A 425 28.67 14.74 35.60
N LEU A 426 28.08 15.68 34.88
CA LEU A 426 28.37 17.12 35.05
C LEU A 426 27.80 17.66 36.36
N GLY A 427 26.79 17.02 36.91
CA GLY A 427 26.22 17.32 38.21
C GLY A 427 26.75 16.38 39.30
N GLY A 428 25.94 16.12 40.29
CA GLY A 428 26.30 15.26 41.41
C GLY A 428 26.07 13.76 41.07
N VAL A 429 26.87 12.91 41.69
CA VAL A 429 26.64 11.45 41.77
C VAL A 429 26.35 11.11 43.23
N SER A 430 25.21 10.48 43.50
CA SER A 430 24.82 10.03 44.85
C SER A 430 24.73 8.50 44.85
N ILE A 431 25.39 7.84 45.77
CA ILE A 431 25.32 6.40 46.00
C ILE A 431 24.85 6.20 47.43
N THR A 432 23.71 5.55 47.61
CA THR A 432 23.15 5.25 48.93
C THR A 432 22.76 3.79 49.01
N ALA A 433 23.18 3.12 50.06
CA ALA A 433 22.78 1.74 50.34
C ALA A 433 22.14 1.68 51.74
N GLY A 434 21.11 0.89 51.91
CA GLY A 434 20.51 0.58 53.20
C GLY A 434 21.33 -0.42 54.03
N ASP A 435 22.28 -1.09 53.39
CA ASP A 435 23.19 -2.08 53.98
C ASP A 435 24.64 -1.71 53.58
N ASP A 436 25.45 -2.65 53.15
CA ASP A 436 26.88 -2.44 52.90
C ASP A 436 27.18 -1.84 51.52
N ILE A 437 28.16 -0.98 51.42
CA ILE A 437 28.83 -0.56 50.18
C ILE A 437 30.25 -1.16 50.20
N THR A 438 30.54 -2.06 49.24
CA THR A 438 31.86 -2.64 49.07
C THR A 438 32.53 -2.10 47.83
N LEU A 439 33.69 -1.47 47.96
CA LEU A 439 34.53 -1.01 46.85
C LEU A 439 35.86 -1.73 46.89
N GLY A 440 36.21 -2.48 45.86
CA GLY A 440 37.46 -3.23 45.74
C GLY A 440 38.14 -2.94 44.41
N SER A 441 39.48 -2.88 44.42
CA SER A 441 40.33 -2.78 43.24
C SER A 441 41.52 -3.70 43.37
N LEU A 442 41.85 -4.45 42.31
CA LEU A 442 43.11 -5.22 42.25
C LEU A 442 44.29 -4.35 41.83
N GLY A 443 44.03 -3.16 41.34
CA GLY A 443 45.06 -2.15 41.03
C GLY A 443 44.99 -1.00 42.00
N ASN A 444 45.08 0.21 41.49
CA ASN A 444 45.06 1.41 42.28
C ASN A 444 43.62 1.93 42.51
N HIS A 445 43.36 2.49 43.67
CA HIS A 445 42.14 3.24 43.96
C HIS A 445 42.51 4.71 44.17
N HIS A 446 42.02 5.59 43.28
CA HIS A 446 42.27 7.03 43.34
C HIS A 446 40.98 7.76 43.67
N THR A 447 41.04 8.62 44.65
CA THR A 447 39.95 9.56 44.96
C THR A 447 40.51 10.98 44.94
N ALA A 448 39.92 11.86 44.18
CA ALA A 448 40.31 13.28 44.11
C ALA A 448 39.07 14.15 44.21
N THR A 449 39.16 15.24 44.97
CA THR A 449 38.11 16.26 45.07
C THR A 449 38.76 17.65 45.11
N ALA A 450 38.11 18.61 44.47
CA ALA A 450 38.56 20.02 44.54
C ALA A 450 38.02 20.74 45.77
N GLY A 451 36.97 20.21 46.39
CA GLY A 451 36.36 20.76 47.61
C GLY A 451 36.70 19.95 48.85
N GLU A 452 35.73 19.75 49.69
CA GLU A 452 35.87 19.03 50.94
C GLU A 452 35.57 17.53 50.74
N MET A 453 36.30 16.67 51.42
CA MET A 453 35.99 15.26 51.60
C MET A 453 35.58 15.05 53.07
N VAL A 454 34.33 14.72 53.31
CA VAL A 454 33.79 14.51 54.66
C VAL A 454 33.43 13.05 54.82
N GLU A 455 33.98 12.42 55.83
CA GLU A 455 33.66 11.06 56.26
C GLU A 455 33.05 11.10 57.68
N THR A 456 31.84 10.55 57.83
CA THR A 456 31.21 10.38 59.15
C THR A 456 31.03 8.87 59.41
N ILE A 457 31.66 8.35 60.44
CA ILE A 457 31.68 6.92 60.73
C ILE A 457 31.16 6.66 62.13
N GLY A 458 30.05 5.91 62.24
CA GLY A 458 29.36 5.69 63.51
C GLY A 458 30.09 4.77 64.51
N LYS A 459 30.98 3.90 64.03
CA LYS A 459 31.67 2.93 64.91
C LYS A 459 33.18 2.99 64.76
N LEU A 460 33.74 2.42 63.73
CA LEU A 460 35.18 2.20 63.58
C LEU A 460 35.64 2.53 62.18
N ARG A 461 36.65 3.36 62.05
CA ARG A 461 37.46 3.46 60.84
C ARG A 461 38.77 2.69 61.06
N ARG A 462 39.02 1.68 60.19
CA ARG A 462 40.28 0.95 60.17
C ARG A 462 40.99 1.17 58.84
N SER A 463 42.18 1.72 58.86
CA SER A 463 43.03 1.90 57.69
C SER A 463 44.32 1.14 57.94
N VAL A 464 44.68 0.22 57.05
CA VAL A 464 45.89 -0.60 57.15
C VAL A 464 46.65 -0.54 55.84
N ALA A 465 47.92 -0.16 55.88
CA ALA A 465 48.82 -0.18 54.74
C ALA A 465 50.01 -1.09 55.05
N ALA A 466 50.42 -1.90 54.06
CA ALA A 466 51.53 -2.86 54.24
C ALA A 466 52.90 -2.15 54.37
N GLN A 467 53.05 -0.98 53.78
CA GLN A 467 54.33 -0.28 53.78
C GLN A 467 54.25 1.00 54.61
N TYR A 468 53.46 2.00 54.22
CA TYR A 468 53.32 3.27 54.94
C TYR A 468 51.96 3.95 54.61
N GLN A 469 51.56 4.86 55.48
CA GLN A 469 50.47 5.80 55.26
C GLN A 469 51.03 7.21 55.24
N TRP A 470 50.69 7.96 54.22
CA TRP A 470 51.13 9.35 54.11
C TRP A 470 49.91 10.27 54.25
N HIS A 471 49.96 11.07 55.30
CA HIS A 471 48.99 12.13 55.54
C HIS A 471 49.69 13.48 55.44
N GLN A 472 49.33 14.31 54.48
CA GLN A 472 49.96 15.61 54.27
C GLN A 472 48.88 16.65 54.17
N ALA A 473 48.97 17.68 55.00
CA ALA A 473 48.16 18.88 54.98
C ALA A 473 48.93 20.08 55.54
N PRO A 474 48.66 21.32 55.14
CA PRO A 474 49.23 22.52 55.77
C PRO A 474 48.96 22.58 57.27
N LEU A 475 47.75 22.17 57.69
CA LEU A 475 47.37 22.04 59.10
C LEU A 475 46.75 20.69 59.35
N THR A 476 47.14 20.00 60.44
CA THR A 476 46.67 18.67 60.78
C THR A 476 45.97 18.67 62.13
N TRP A 477 44.74 18.19 62.19
CA TRP A 477 44.03 17.95 63.44
C TRP A 477 43.81 16.44 63.60
N ILE A 478 44.31 15.84 64.66
CA ILE A 478 44.10 14.44 65.04
C ILE A 478 43.68 14.44 66.52
N GLY A 479 42.44 13.96 66.77
CA GLY A 479 41.95 13.92 68.16
C GLY A 479 40.44 14.06 68.25
N THR A 480 39.95 14.70 69.30
CA THR A 480 38.53 15.05 69.51
C THR A 480 38.28 16.48 69.09
N ASN A 481 37.03 16.95 69.22
CA ASN A 481 36.73 18.36 68.94
C ASN A 481 37.55 19.35 69.77
N ASP A 482 37.96 18.97 70.98
CA ASP A 482 38.60 19.90 71.96
C ASP A 482 40.10 19.63 72.10
N VAL A 483 40.58 18.48 71.63
CA VAL A 483 41.97 18.08 71.88
C VAL A 483 42.61 17.58 70.58
N ASN A 484 43.67 18.25 70.15
CA ASN A 484 44.54 17.87 69.04
C ASN A 484 45.82 17.17 69.57
N ILE A 485 46.03 15.89 69.24
CA ILE A 485 47.18 15.13 69.68
C ILE A 485 48.49 15.73 69.16
N VAL A 486 48.52 16.25 67.95
CA VAL A 486 49.69 16.88 67.33
C VAL A 486 50.07 18.15 68.17
N ARG A 487 49.06 18.92 68.57
CA ARG A 487 49.25 20.09 69.39
C ARG A 487 49.66 19.76 70.83
N LEU A 488 49.15 18.67 71.40
CA LEU A 488 49.65 18.18 72.71
C LEU A 488 51.10 17.76 72.65
N LEU A 489 51.54 17.11 71.52
CA LEU A 489 52.93 16.76 71.29
C LEU A 489 53.79 18.01 71.22
N ASP A 490 53.35 19.08 70.58
CA ASP A 490 53.98 20.39 70.53
C ASP A 490 54.13 20.99 71.94
N TYR A 491 53.08 21.02 72.73
CA TYR A 491 53.13 21.49 74.12
C TYR A 491 54.07 20.63 74.95
N LEU A 492 54.13 19.30 74.72
CA LEU A 492 55.09 18.46 75.41
C LEU A 492 56.53 18.87 75.08
N MET A 493 56.85 19.18 73.83
CA MET A 493 58.15 19.68 73.41
C MET A 493 58.50 20.99 74.12
N ILE A 494 57.56 21.91 74.23
CA ILE A 494 57.75 23.19 75.03
C ILE A 494 58.02 22.86 76.50
N CYS A 495 57.30 21.89 77.08
CA CYS A 495 57.52 21.50 78.47
C CYS A 495 58.91 20.89 78.66
N VAL A 496 59.37 20.03 77.75
CA VAL A 496 60.71 19.43 77.76
C VAL A 496 61.81 20.49 77.62
N GLN A 497 61.58 21.46 76.67
CA GLN A 497 62.49 22.59 76.51
C GLN A 497 62.63 23.39 77.80
N ARG A 498 61.53 23.74 78.42
CA ARG A 498 61.49 24.52 79.67
C ARG A 498 62.15 23.72 80.81
N LEU A 499 61.84 22.45 80.94
CA LEU A 499 62.44 21.59 81.95
C LEU A 499 63.98 21.49 81.78
N ALA A 500 64.45 21.23 80.57
CA ALA A 500 65.87 21.20 80.26
C ALA A 500 66.57 22.56 80.61
N THR A 501 65.90 23.71 80.25
CA THR A 501 66.42 25.02 80.61
C THR A 501 66.50 25.22 82.11
N HIS A 502 65.47 24.80 82.84
CA HIS A 502 65.50 24.90 84.30
C HIS A 502 66.59 23.98 84.94
N CYS A 503 66.76 22.78 84.43
CA CYS A 503 67.80 21.88 84.87
C CYS A 503 69.20 22.42 84.58
N ALA A 504 69.43 23.07 83.46
CA ALA A 504 70.73 23.68 83.13
C ALA A 504 71.17 24.76 84.08
N VAL A 505 70.21 25.51 84.67
CA VAL A 505 70.44 26.61 85.56
C VAL A 505 70.20 26.25 87.06
N HIS A 506 69.83 24.99 87.29
CA HIS A 506 69.46 24.54 88.61
C HIS A 506 70.69 24.63 89.60
N LYS A 507 70.45 25.20 90.79
CA LYS A 507 71.46 25.39 91.83
C LYS A 507 70.95 24.88 93.18
N HIS A 508 71.84 24.39 93.97
CA HIS A 508 71.58 24.02 95.37
C HIS A 508 72.18 25.08 96.30
N SER A 509 71.70 25.21 97.50
CA SER A 509 72.35 25.97 98.56
C SER A 509 73.43 25.11 99.15
N SER A 510 74.66 25.64 99.31
CA SER A 510 75.78 24.92 100.01
C SER A 510 75.37 24.65 101.45
N PRO A 511 75.55 23.41 101.96
CA PRO A 511 75.23 23.12 103.40
C PRO A 511 76.10 23.88 104.39
N GLU A 512 77.28 24.27 103.97
CA GLU A 512 78.29 24.92 104.85
C GLU A 512 78.15 26.47 104.84
N THR A 513 77.86 27.05 103.66
CA THR A 513 77.91 28.51 103.50
C THR A 513 76.54 29.16 103.17
N GLY A 514 75.53 28.35 102.85
CA GLY A 514 74.23 28.86 102.36
C GLY A 514 74.29 29.52 100.96
N ALA A 515 75.46 29.64 100.35
CA ALA A 515 75.63 30.29 99.05
C ALA A 515 75.14 29.32 97.89
N PRO A 516 74.67 29.84 96.81
CA PRO A 516 74.27 29.01 95.65
C PRO A 516 75.47 28.25 95.09
N THR A 517 75.24 26.96 94.71
CA THR A 517 76.28 26.15 94.06
C THR A 517 76.42 26.62 92.57
N SER A 518 77.44 26.15 91.92
CA SER A 518 77.57 26.28 90.46
C SER A 518 76.38 25.62 89.73
N ALA A 519 76.19 25.94 88.51
CA ALA A 519 75.32 25.14 87.65
C ALA A 519 75.76 23.70 87.54
N PRO A 520 74.91 22.72 87.19
CA PRO A 520 75.27 21.34 87.03
C PRO A 520 76.43 21.18 86.06
N LEU A 521 77.31 20.25 86.31
CA LEU A 521 78.50 19.97 85.47
C LEU A 521 78.12 19.64 84.01
N ASN A 522 76.92 19.12 83.81
CA ASN A 522 76.36 18.76 82.53
C ASN A 522 75.28 19.81 82.02
N ALA A 523 75.34 21.06 82.50
CA ALA A 523 74.49 22.15 82.09
C ALA A 523 74.46 22.36 80.55
N GLY A 524 75.63 22.09 79.92
CA GLY A 524 75.71 22.14 78.45
C GLY A 524 74.84 21.12 77.75
N ASP A 525 74.76 19.91 78.32
CA ASP A 525 73.89 18.87 77.74
C ASP A 525 72.40 19.24 77.86
N PHE A 526 71.99 19.74 78.98
CA PHE A 526 70.63 20.20 79.16
C PHE A 526 70.29 21.35 78.21
N ASN A 527 71.18 22.31 77.99
CA ASN A 527 70.99 23.42 77.04
C ASN A 527 70.94 22.86 75.63
N SER A 528 71.75 21.86 75.28
CA SER A 528 71.63 21.18 73.95
C SER A 528 70.26 20.56 73.81
N ARG A 529 69.76 19.80 74.78
CA ARG A 529 68.42 19.19 74.73
C ARG A 529 67.31 20.19 74.69
N SER A 530 67.46 21.35 75.34
CA SER A 530 66.54 22.44 75.24
C SER A 530 66.46 23.00 73.81
N ASN A 531 67.64 23.12 73.18
CA ASN A 531 67.67 23.63 71.79
C ASN A 531 67.09 22.58 70.84
N ASP A 532 67.39 21.27 71.02
CA ASP A 532 66.79 20.19 70.22
C ASP A 532 65.29 20.21 70.37
N ALA A 533 64.74 20.34 71.57
CA ALA A 533 63.29 20.37 71.78
C ALA A 533 62.66 21.63 71.19
N LYS A 534 63.40 22.76 71.19
CA LYS A 534 62.96 24.00 70.56
C LYS A 534 62.89 23.87 69.04
N GLU A 535 63.89 23.32 68.41
CA GLU A 535 63.89 23.05 66.96
C GLU A 535 62.73 22.12 66.54
N LEU A 536 62.45 21.11 67.33
CA LEU A 536 61.33 20.19 67.09
C LEU A 536 59.98 20.93 67.23
N HIS A 537 59.83 21.78 68.24
CA HIS A 537 58.66 22.62 68.40
C HIS A 537 58.50 23.59 67.21
N GLU A 538 59.55 24.30 66.83
CA GLU A 538 59.54 25.25 65.72
C GLU A 538 59.20 24.54 64.39
N THR A 539 59.50 23.23 64.26
CA THR A 539 59.12 22.40 63.09
C THR A 539 57.67 21.97 63.16
N LEU A 540 57.11 21.65 64.31
CA LEU A 540 55.79 21.09 64.50
C LEU A 540 54.67 22.15 64.58
N ASP A 541 54.90 23.27 65.25
CA ASP A 541 53.92 24.32 65.51
C ASP A 541 53.22 24.84 64.22
N PRO A 542 53.96 25.08 63.11
CA PRO A 542 53.35 25.60 61.90
C PRO A 542 52.30 24.66 61.26
N ILE A 543 52.36 23.32 61.55
CA ILE A 543 51.43 22.30 60.96
C ILE A 543 50.37 21.82 61.96
N THR A 544 50.31 22.41 63.16
CA THR A 544 49.26 22.11 64.14
C THR A 544 48.15 23.13 64.07
N LYS A 545 46.88 22.70 64.19
CA LYS A 545 45.71 23.52 64.19
C LYS A 545 45.21 23.78 65.60
#